data_adf2b0a1665abad72a992dfe80a77f83
#
_entry.id   adf2b0a1665abad72a992dfe80a77f83
#
_cell.length_a   1.000
_cell.length_b   1.000
_cell.length_c   1.000
_cell.angle_alpha   90.00
_cell.angle_beta   90.00
_cell.angle_gamma   90.00
#
_symmetry.space_group_name_H-M   'P 1'
#
loop_
_entity.id
_entity.type
_entity.pdbx_description
1 polymer ?
#
loop_
_entity_poly.entity_id
_entity_poly.type
_entity_poly.pdbx_seq_one_letter_code
_entity_poly.pdbx_strand_id
1 'polypeptide(L)'
;MDTTDWNKPLTDHELEEIINAPDFYDKPSDCSGSEVDDHEEYESAEDSDCEYVPSTDDSDVDDPQPGPSKKARKISKTGMQKEARNSQQIDDNVGSSQTQQPPTSQVSLRGKNGHRWSAVAGKTSRIPMKNKTHIIQGPKDIAQEASNPLAGFSLFISDTMIDEIVIHTNNEIQVKSQNYTQEKSTTSLTTSIEIKALIGLLIFSAALKNNHLSTQELFDVNLCGSTYKATMSRERFKFLINCLRFDDKTTRGTRKETDPLAAVRVIWDQLIDNCRNYYKAGSYITIDEQLLAFRGRCPFRMYIPNKPAKYGLKIVIVCDSGTKYMIDASPYLGKKTRTDSMPLAEYYVKTLTTTLRGANRNITMDNWFSSVKLADDLLQDPYKFTMVGTLRKNKREIPSQMLSTQNRQPGDARYCFDKEKTLLSYVPRKNKNVILLSTMHSGSTLTSETTGKPDMIDFYNSTKGGVDTFDQMCGNMSTSRKNKKVAIVHVLWNAQHCVHKCICDLYKQYA
;
A
#
# COMPACT_ATOMS: atom_id res chain seq x y z
N MET A 1 18.60 10.21 40.15
CA MET A 1 17.98 8.88 40.08
C MET A 1 16.50 9.12 40.28
N ASP A 2 15.79 9.44 39.20
CA ASP A 2 14.34 9.65 39.28
C ASP A 2 13.64 8.35 38.90
N THR A 3 12.92 7.83 39.88
CA THR A 3 12.06 6.66 39.69
C THR A 3 10.80 7.13 38.99
N THR A 4 10.73 6.93 37.71
CA THR A 4 9.52 7.15 36.93
C THR A 4 8.48 6.10 37.34
N ASP A 5 7.38 6.60 37.89
CA ASP A 5 6.23 5.75 38.31
C ASP A 5 5.44 5.36 37.04
N TRP A 6 5.69 4.15 36.55
CA TRP A 6 5.08 3.57 35.34
C TRP A 6 3.58 3.26 35.45
N ASN A 7 2.96 3.53 36.60
CA ASN A 7 1.52 3.32 36.86
C ASN A 7 0.68 4.59 36.61
N LYS A 8 1.30 5.70 36.25
CA LYS A 8 0.60 6.95 35.94
C LYS A 8 0.27 7.01 34.47
N PRO A 9 -0.98 7.28 34.05
CA PRO A 9 -1.28 7.51 32.65
C PRO A 9 -0.47 8.72 32.14
N LEU A 10 0.14 8.57 30.96
CA LEU A 10 0.87 9.63 30.30
C LEU A 10 -0.07 10.82 30.06
N THR A 11 0.38 12.01 30.33
CA THR A 11 -0.33 13.25 30.03
C THR A 11 -0.30 13.50 28.51
N ASP A 12 -1.26 14.25 28.00
CA ASP A 12 -1.34 14.59 26.56
C ASP A 12 -0.06 15.27 26.06
N HIS A 13 0.62 16.02 26.90
CA HIS A 13 1.91 16.67 26.60
C HIS A 13 3.03 15.63 26.43
N GLU A 14 3.11 14.64 27.28
CA GLU A 14 4.10 13.54 27.18
C GLU A 14 3.84 12.65 25.95
N LEU A 15 2.57 12.47 25.57
CA LEU A 15 2.19 11.79 24.33
C LEU A 15 2.56 12.62 23.08
N GLU A 16 2.38 13.93 23.12
CA GLU A 16 2.81 14.82 22.03
C GLU A 16 4.34 14.88 21.91
N GLU A 17 5.09 14.90 22.99
CA GLU A 17 6.56 14.86 22.94
C GLU A 17 7.06 13.53 22.35
N ILE A 18 6.45 12.40 22.68
CA ILE A 18 6.79 11.09 22.12
C ILE A 18 6.45 11.03 20.61
N ILE A 19 5.32 11.61 20.20
CA ILE A 19 4.87 11.61 18.79
C ILE A 19 5.69 12.58 17.93
N ASN A 20 6.12 13.69 18.49
CA ASN A 20 6.84 14.77 17.78
C ASN A 20 8.36 14.70 17.95
N ALA A 21 8.91 13.73 18.70
CA ALA A 21 10.34 13.57 18.84
C ALA A 21 11.02 13.34 17.48
N PRO A 22 12.05 14.12 17.10
CA PRO A 22 12.72 14.01 15.80
C PRO A 22 13.29 12.61 15.53
N ASP A 23 13.69 11.90 16.57
CA ASP A 23 14.22 10.52 16.50
C ASP A 23 13.18 9.45 16.22
N PHE A 24 11.88 9.78 16.26
CA PHE A 24 10.81 8.81 15.97
C PHE A 24 10.66 8.51 14.47
N TYR A 25 11.12 9.43 13.61
CA TYR A 25 10.96 9.34 12.15
C TYR A 25 12.24 9.04 11.36
N ASP A 26 13.44 9.13 11.97
CA ASP A 26 14.69 9.21 11.21
C ASP A 26 15.70 8.08 11.41
N LYS A 27 15.40 6.99 12.13
CA LYS A 27 16.31 5.84 12.21
C LYS A 27 15.87 4.68 11.34
N PRO A 28 16.66 4.31 10.30
CA PRO A 28 16.55 2.98 9.73
C PRO A 28 16.94 1.98 10.83
N SER A 29 16.07 1.04 11.13
CA SER A 29 16.37 -0.04 12.06
C SER A 29 17.43 -0.95 11.46
N ASP A 30 18.70 -0.74 11.81
CA ASP A 30 19.76 -1.73 11.69
C ASP A 30 19.48 -2.87 12.67
N CYS A 31 18.67 -3.81 12.22
CA CYS A 31 18.56 -5.12 12.87
C CYS A 31 19.58 -6.07 12.26
N SER A 32 20.86 -5.93 12.67
CA SER A 32 21.82 -7.02 12.60
C SER A 32 21.50 -8.00 13.73
N GLY A 33 20.55 -8.90 13.50
CA GLY A 33 20.27 -10.03 14.38
C GLY A 33 21.14 -11.21 13.98
N SER A 34 22.08 -11.55 14.83
CA SER A 34 22.82 -12.82 14.78
C SER A 34 21.83 -13.99 14.80
N GLU A 35 22.02 -14.88 13.82
CA GLU A 35 21.35 -16.18 13.76
C GLU A 35 21.81 -17.03 14.95
N VAL A 36 20.88 -17.36 15.84
CA VAL A 36 21.05 -18.46 16.79
C VAL A 36 20.16 -19.60 16.30
N ASP A 37 20.81 -20.64 15.78
CA ASP A 37 20.20 -21.92 15.45
C ASP A 37 19.80 -22.63 16.74
N ASP A 38 18.49 -22.68 17.04
CA ASP A 38 17.93 -23.64 17.97
C ASP A 38 17.10 -24.68 17.20
N HIS A 39 17.75 -25.82 16.93
CA HIS A 39 17.09 -27.04 16.47
C HIS A 39 16.30 -27.66 17.62
N GLU A 40 14.99 -27.48 17.67
CA GLU A 40 14.08 -28.41 18.30
C GLU A 40 13.21 -29.08 17.21
N GLU A 41 13.49 -30.38 17.00
CA GLU A 41 12.71 -31.26 16.14
C GLU A 41 11.28 -31.39 16.65
N TYR A 42 10.31 -30.97 15.83
CA TYR A 42 8.91 -31.37 15.97
C TYR A 42 8.54 -32.19 14.75
N GLU A 43 8.24 -33.48 14.98
CA GLU A 43 7.70 -34.40 14.00
C GLU A 43 6.49 -33.78 13.26
N SER A 44 6.60 -33.66 11.97
CA SER A 44 5.57 -33.16 11.09
C SER A 44 4.77 -34.34 10.53
N ALA A 45 3.46 -34.36 10.84
CA ALA A 45 2.53 -35.13 10.02
C ALA A 45 2.58 -34.62 8.58
N GLU A 46 2.80 -35.56 7.67
CA GLU A 46 2.92 -35.36 6.23
C GLU A 46 1.62 -34.74 5.66
N ASP A 47 1.71 -33.52 5.11
CA ASP A 47 0.83 -33.06 4.05
C ASP A 47 1.72 -32.76 2.84
N SER A 48 1.79 -33.76 1.96
CA SER A 48 2.41 -33.64 0.65
C SER A 48 1.59 -32.66 -0.19
N ASP A 49 2.15 -31.46 -0.49
CA ASP A 49 1.80 -30.77 -1.73
C ASP A 49 2.75 -29.61 -2.03
N CYS A 50 3.44 -29.77 -3.16
CA CYS A 50 4.05 -28.78 -4.03
C CYS A 50 5.03 -27.77 -3.42
N GLU A 51 6.31 -28.05 -3.59
CA GLU A 51 7.38 -27.06 -3.55
C GLU A 51 7.14 -25.94 -4.56
N TYR A 52 6.81 -24.74 -4.07
CA TYR A 52 6.87 -23.54 -4.90
C TYR A 52 8.32 -23.03 -4.91
N VAL A 53 9.00 -23.26 -6.00
CA VAL A 53 10.28 -22.60 -6.32
C VAL A 53 9.93 -21.18 -6.77
N PRO A 54 10.43 -20.11 -6.10
CA PRO A 54 10.24 -18.75 -6.60
C PRO A 54 10.96 -18.63 -7.94
N SER A 55 10.22 -18.37 -9.04
CA SER A 55 10.86 -17.98 -10.29
C SER A 55 11.59 -16.67 -10.09
N THR A 56 12.86 -16.63 -10.45
CA THR A 56 13.76 -15.46 -10.37
C THR A 56 13.46 -14.40 -11.45
N ASP A 57 12.33 -14.49 -12.16
CA ASP A 57 11.95 -13.61 -13.26
C ASP A 57 10.68 -12.82 -12.93
N ASP A 58 10.80 -11.85 -12.05
CA ASP A 58 9.88 -10.69 -11.96
C ASP A 58 10.63 -9.37 -12.24
N SER A 59 11.51 -9.40 -13.24
CA SER A 59 11.88 -8.23 -14.02
C SER A 59 11.09 -8.31 -15.33
N ASP A 60 10.09 -7.42 -15.48
CA ASP A 60 9.40 -7.13 -16.75
C ASP A 60 8.58 -8.27 -17.37
N VAL A 61 7.39 -8.55 -16.84
CA VAL A 61 6.37 -9.26 -17.62
C VAL A 61 5.66 -8.24 -18.51
N ASP A 62 6.23 -8.01 -19.71
CA ASP A 62 5.52 -7.48 -20.86
C ASP A 62 4.59 -8.58 -21.38
N ASP A 63 3.31 -8.21 -21.65
CA ASP A 63 2.34 -9.03 -22.34
C ASP A 63 2.92 -9.59 -23.66
N PRO A 64 2.78 -10.88 -23.99
CA PRO A 64 3.30 -11.45 -25.23
C PRO A 64 2.45 -11.01 -26.42
N GLN A 65 2.96 -10.09 -27.24
CA GLN A 65 2.51 -9.90 -28.61
C GLN A 65 3.16 -10.97 -29.51
N PRO A 66 2.43 -11.57 -30.44
CA PRO A 66 2.97 -12.62 -31.33
C PRO A 66 3.98 -12.02 -32.31
N GLY A 67 5.21 -12.53 -32.28
CA GLY A 67 6.28 -12.12 -33.14
C GLY A 67 6.23 -12.80 -34.53
N PRO A 68 6.66 -12.11 -35.60
CA PRO A 68 6.87 -12.72 -36.90
C PRO A 68 8.24 -13.40 -37.00
N SER A 69 8.22 -14.54 -37.70
CA SER A 69 9.32 -15.50 -37.90
C SER A 69 10.61 -14.90 -38.44
N LYS A 70 11.74 -15.47 -37.99
CA LYS A 70 13.10 -15.25 -38.47
C LYS A 70 13.28 -15.67 -39.94
N LYS A 71 13.82 -14.77 -40.77
CA LYS A 71 14.69 -15.15 -41.91
C LYS A 71 15.95 -14.29 -41.89
N ALA A 72 17.07 -14.97 -41.71
CA ALA A 72 18.41 -14.43 -41.84
C ALA A 72 18.77 -14.14 -43.29
N ARG A 73 19.46 -13.03 -43.55
CA ARG A 73 20.44 -12.95 -44.66
C ARG A 73 21.53 -11.90 -44.40
N LYS A 74 22.73 -12.32 -44.74
CA LYS A 74 24.03 -11.69 -44.56
C LYS A 74 24.36 -10.68 -45.67
N ILE A 75 25.24 -9.69 -45.33
CA ILE A 75 26.38 -9.09 -46.08
C ILE A 75 26.05 -8.12 -47.22
N SER A 76 26.52 -6.85 -47.19
CA SER A 76 27.82 -6.41 -47.73
C SER A 76 28.04 -4.91 -47.59
N LYS A 77 29.32 -4.54 -47.41
CA LYS A 77 29.90 -3.18 -47.37
C LYS A 77 30.03 -2.61 -48.80
N THR A 78 30.04 -1.29 -48.89
CA THR A 78 30.73 -0.35 -49.78
C THR A 78 29.86 0.88 -49.97
N GLY A 79 30.20 2.13 -49.85
CA GLY A 79 31.42 2.85 -49.98
C GLY A 79 31.14 4.14 -50.77
N MET A 80 31.80 5.24 -50.36
CA MET A 80 32.05 6.49 -51.16
C MET A 80 30.94 7.56 -51.20
N GLN A 81 31.11 8.69 -50.53
CA GLN A 81 31.79 9.96 -50.86
C GLN A 81 31.12 10.81 -52.00
N LYS A 82 30.90 12.06 -51.66
CA LYS A 82 31.31 13.35 -52.26
C LYS A 82 30.22 14.43 -52.28
N GLU A 83 30.54 15.53 -51.65
CA GLU A 83 30.83 16.92 -52.08
C GLU A 83 29.60 17.74 -52.50
N ALA A 84 29.30 18.81 -51.83
CA ALA A 84 29.83 20.19 -51.63
C ALA A 84 29.46 21.19 -52.72
N ARG A 85 29.15 22.43 -52.26
CA ARG A 85 29.10 23.74 -52.97
C ARG A 85 27.75 24.08 -53.60
N ASN A 86 27.23 25.30 -53.49
CA ASN A 86 27.69 26.69 -53.44
C ASN A 86 26.54 27.64 -53.08
N SER A 87 26.74 28.59 -52.25
CA SER A 87 26.92 30.06 -52.22
C SER A 87 26.09 30.94 -53.13
N GLN A 88 25.53 32.03 -52.53
CA GLN A 88 25.27 33.41 -52.98
C GLN A 88 24.00 33.62 -53.88
N GLN A 89 23.19 34.63 -53.64
CA GLN A 89 23.43 36.09 -53.58
C GLN A 89 22.21 36.84 -53.00
N ILE A 90 22.50 38.02 -52.50
CA ILE A 90 21.67 39.09 -51.94
C ILE A 90 20.90 39.77 -53.11
N ASP A 91 19.67 40.19 -52.85
CA ASP A 91 19.14 41.43 -53.39
C ASP A 91 18.06 42.06 -52.51
N ASP A 92 18.31 43.30 -52.16
CA ASP A 92 17.43 44.21 -51.44
C ASP A 92 16.23 44.62 -52.32
N ASN A 93 15.02 44.59 -51.75
CA ASN A 93 14.02 45.55 -52.18
C ASN A 93 13.00 45.88 -51.06
N VAL A 94 12.91 47.14 -50.74
CA VAL A 94 12.05 47.78 -49.77
C VAL A 94 10.62 47.84 -50.30
N GLY A 95 9.68 47.29 -49.49
CA GLY A 95 8.24 47.40 -49.79
C GLY A 95 7.42 47.20 -48.48
N SER A 96 6.96 48.30 -47.95
CA SER A 96 6.04 48.37 -46.80
C SER A 96 4.73 47.63 -47.05
N SER A 97 4.39 46.63 -46.21
CA SER A 97 3.01 46.17 -46.05
C SER A 97 2.86 45.40 -44.74
N GLN A 98 1.98 45.89 -43.94
CA GLN A 98 1.14 45.26 -42.90
C GLN A 98 1.62 43.96 -42.28
N THR A 99 2.02 44.07 -41.02
CA THR A 99 2.35 42.99 -40.08
C THR A 99 1.14 42.10 -39.82
N GLN A 100 0.95 41.07 -40.62
CA GLN A 100 0.23 39.87 -40.20
C GLN A 100 1.23 39.03 -39.39
N GLN A 101 1.03 38.93 -38.06
CA GLN A 101 1.74 37.96 -37.24
C GLN A 101 1.48 36.57 -37.82
N PRO A 102 2.52 35.76 -38.07
CA PRO A 102 2.31 34.36 -38.43
C PRO A 102 1.65 33.63 -37.30
N PRO A 103 0.75 32.65 -37.52
CA PRO A 103 0.18 31.83 -36.48
C PRO A 103 1.33 31.13 -35.75
N THR A 104 1.47 31.40 -34.47
CA THR A 104 2.42 30.71 -33.58
C THR A 104 2.17 29.21 -33.72
N SER A 105 3.04 28.53 -34.49
CA SER A 105 3.01 27.07 -34.61
C SER A 105 3.17 26.48 -33.22
N GLN A 106 2.06 26.00 -32.63
CA GLN A 106 2.08 25.31 -31.32
C GLN A 106 3.04 24.13 -31.45
N VAL A 107 4.17 24.19 -30.76
CA VAL A 107 5.13 23.08 -30.72
C VAL A 107 4.44 21.88 -30.13
N SER A 108 4.07 20.89 -30.96
CA SER A 108 3.47 19.65 -30.50
C SER A 108 4.56 18.61 -30.27
N LEU A 109 4.60 18.05 -29.08
CA LEU A 109 5.46 16.94 -28.72
C LEU A 109 4.69 15.62 -28.95
N ARG A 110 5.40 14.57 -29.39
CA ARG A 110 4.74 13.27 -29.66
C ARG A 110 5.40 12.13 -28.90
N GLY A 111 4.58 11.29 -28.28
CA GLY A 111 4.97 9.99 -27.79
C GLY A 111 5.26 8.99 -28.91
N LYS A 112 5.94 7.89 -28.60
CA LYS A 112 6.29 6.83 -29.56
C LYS A 112 5.06 6.13 -30.18
N ASN A 113 3.92 6.15 -29.50
CA ASN A 113 2.64 5.62 -29.99
C ASN A 113 1.79 6.66 -30.75
N GLY A 114 2.34 7.86 -30.99
CA GLY A 114 1.63 8.94 -31.67
C GLY A 114 0.81 9.85 -30.75
N HIS A 115 0.76 9.60 -29.45
CA HIS A 115 0.09 10.46 -28.48
C HIS A 115 0.64 11.89 -28.57
N ARG A 116 -0.26 12.88 -28.61
CA ARG A 116 0.12 14.29 -28.85
C ARG A 116 0.04 15.09 -27.55
N TRP A 117 1.11 15.83 -27.28
CA TRP A 117 1.20 16.78 -26.18
C TRP A 117 1.47 18.17 -26.72
N SER A 118 0.93 19.19 -26.10
CA SER A 118 1.24 20.60 -26.35
C SER A 118 2.34 21.07 -25.40
N ALA A 119 3.27 21.88 -25.88
CA ALA A 119 4.24 22.56 -25.02
C ALA A 119 3.62 23.74 -24.26
N VAL A 120 2.43 24.19 -24.63
CA VAL A 120 1.71 25.32 -24.04
C VAL A 120 0.45 24.79 -23.37
N ALA A 121 0.19 25.23 -22.15
CA ALA A 121 -1.05 24.91 -21.44
C ALA A 121 -2.26 25.45 -22.20
N GLY A 122 -3.22 24.57 -22.46
CA GLY A 122 -4.51 24.97 -23.05
C GLY A 122 -5.34 25.78 -22.05
N LYS A 123 -6.32 26.52 -22.57
CA LYS A 123 -7.37 27.08 -21.72
C LYS A 123 -8.16 25.91 -21.11
N THR A 124 -8.10 25.75 -19.79
CA THR A 124 -8.83 24.69 -19.10
C THR A 124 -10.00 25.30 -18.34
N SER A 125 -11.15 24.62 -18.40
CA SER A 125 -12.32 24.95 -17.55
C SER A 125 -12.19 24.37 -16.13
N ARG A 126 -11.04 23.78 -15.79
CA ARG A 126 -10.83 23.13 -14.50
C ARG A 126 -10.87 24.14 -13.36
N ILE A 127 -11.56 23.77 -12.30
CA ILE A 127 -11.52 24.49 -11.05
C ILE A 127 -10.09 24.41 -10.49
N PRO A 128 -9.43 25.54 -10.17
CA PRO A 128 -8.14 25.54 -9.54
C PRO A 128 -8.13 24.66 -8.28
N MET A 129 -7.01 23.99 -8.01
CA MET A 129 -6.85 23.07 -6.86
C MET A 129 -7.29 23.69 -5.53
N LYS A 130 -6.96 24.96 -5.31
CA LYS A 130 -7.36 25.74 -4.11
C LYS A 130 -8.87 25.92 -3.94
N ASN A 131 -9.66 25.77 -5.00
CA ASN A 131 -11.11 25.95 -5.00
C ASN A 131 -11.86 24.61 -5.01
N LYS A 132 -11.14 23.47 -4.91
CA LYS A 132 -11.80 22.15 -4.82
C LYS A 132 -12.44 21.97 -3.46
N THR A 133 -13.60 21.32 -3.45
CA THR A 133 -14.32 21.01 -2.21
C THR A 133 -13.43 20.22 -1.26
N HIS A 134 -13.20 20.75 -0.07
CA HIS A 134 -12.49 20.05 0.98
C HIS A 134 -13.45 19.09 1.68
N ILE A 135 -13.21 17.79 1.55
CA ILE A 135 -13.97 16.76 2.25
C ILE A 135 -13.28 16.54 3.60
N ILE A 136 -14.00 16.83 4.68
CA ILE A 136 -13.52 16.58 6.04
C ILE A 136 -13.57 15.06 6.26
N GLN A 137 -12.41 14.49 6.58
CA GLN A 137 -12.25 13.09 6.91
C GLN A 137 -12.58 12.83 8.38
N GLY A 138 -12.92 11.60 8.70
CA GLY A 138 -13.15 11.19 10.09
C GLY A 138 -14.12 10.02 10.23
N PRO A 139 -14.40 9.63 11.47
CA PRO A 139 -15.40 8.61 11.77
C PRO A 139 -16.77 9.01 11.24
N LYS A 140 -17.59 8.04 10.87
CA LYS A 140 -18.97 8.25 10.44
C LYS A 140 -19.91 7.27 11.13
N ASP A 141 -21.18 7.62 11.14
CA ASP A 141 -22.27 6.81 11.68
C ASP A 141 -21.98 6.39 13.14
N ILE A 142 -22.21 5.14 13.49
CA ILE A 142 -22.00 4.59 14.84
C ILE A 142 -20.55 4.74 15.34
N ALA A 143 -19.58 4.91 14.43
CA ALA A 143 -18.18 5.12 14.84
C ALA A 143 -17.95 6.47 15.53
N GLN A 144 -18.86 7.44 15.36
CA GLN A 144 -18.81 8.72 16.09
C GLN A 144 -19.25 8.58 17.56
N GLU A 145 -19.95 7.50 17.90
CA GLU A 145 -20.43 7.23 19.25
C GLU A 145 -19.43 6.43 20.09
N ALA A 146 -18.34 5.94 19.50
CA ALA A 146 -17.33 5.15 20.19
C ALA A 146 -16.57 6.00 21.20
N SER A 147 -16.95 5.91 22.47
CA SER A 147 -16.44 6.73 23.56
C SER A 147 -15.17 6.18 24.26
N ASN A 148 -14.74 4.98 23.91
CA ASN A 148 -13.58 4.33 24.53
C ASN A 148 -12.89 3.35 23.55
N PRO A 149 -11.62 2.96 23.83
CA PRO A 149 -10.84 2.07 22.97
C PRO A 149 -11.49 0.72 22.70
N LEU A 150 -12.22 0.15 23.65
CA LEU A 150 -12.90 -1.15 23.49
C LEU A 150 -14.08 -1.03 22.51
N ALA A 151 -14.88 0.03 22.63
CA ALA A 151 -15.95 0.31 21.69
C ALA A 151 -15.39 0.50 20.26
N GLY A 152 -14.33 1.28 20.13
CA GLY A 152 -13.64 1.43 18.84
C GLY A 152 -13.12 0.10 18.29
N PHE A 153 -12.52 -0.76 19.10
CA PHE A 153 -12.08 -2.10 18.69
C PHE A 153 -13.25 -2.96 18.19
N SER A 154 -14.38 -2.93 18.89
CA SER A 154 -15.55 -3.74 18.54
C SER A 154 -16.23 -3.32 17.23
N LEU A 155 -15.99 -2.12 16.74
CA LEU A 155 -16.41 -1.70 15.40
C LEU A 155 -15.72 -2.49 14.29
N PHE A 156 -14.42 -2.78 14.45
CA PHE A 156 -13.63 -3.47 13.44
C PHE A 156 -13.63 -4.98 13.62
N ILE A 157 -13.55 -5.44 14.87
CA ILE A 157 -13.64 -6.86 15.25
C ILE A 157 -14.95 -7.05 16.01
N SER A 158 -16.02 -7.25 15.25
CA SER A 158 -17.37 -7.39 15.79
C SER A 158 -17.56 -8.69 16.59
N ASP A 159 -18.58 -8.72 17.43
CA ASP A 159 -18.94 -9.92 18.17
C ASP A 159 -19.29 -11.09 17.24
N THR A 160 -19.91 -10.83 16.10
CA THR A 160 -20.19 -11.84 15.08
C THR A 160 -18.90 -12.47 14.52
N MET A 161 -17.85 -11.66 14.27
CA MET A 161 -16.53 -12.19 13.86
C MET A 161 -15.91 -13.05 14.96
N ILE A 162 -16.04 -12.64 16.22
CA ILE A 162 -15.54 -13.42 17.37
C ILE A 162 -16.29 -14.75 17.47
N ASP A 163 -17.59 -14.75 17.31
CA ASP A 163 -18.42 -15.97 17.41
C ASP A 163 -18.08 -16.97 16.28
N GLU A 164 -17.85 -16.49 15.06
CA GLU A 164 -17.32 -17.33 13.95
C GLU A 164 -15.96 -17.95 14.31
N ILE A 165 -15.04 -17.16 14.87
CA ILE A 165 -13.74 -17.65 15.33
C ILE A 165 -13.92 -18.71 16.43
N VAL A 166 -14.84 -18.53 17.37
CA VAL A 166 -15.15 -19.49 18.45
C VAL A 166 -15.64 -20.80 17.86
N ILE A 167 -16.62 -20.75 16.95
CA ILE A 167 -17.18 -21.96 16.30
C ILE A 167 -16.07 -22.79 15.65
N HIS A 168 -15.28 -22.18 14.78
CA HIS A 168 -14.23 -22.88 14.06
C HIS A 168 -13.06 -23.31 14.94
N THR A 169 -12.73 -22.53 15.98
CA THR A 169 -11.71 -22.89 16.95
C THR A 169 -12.17 -24.08 17.81
N ASN A 170 -13.43 -24.11 18.22
CA ASN A 170 -13.97 -25.22 19.00
C ASN A 170 -13.99 -26.53 18.19
N ASN A 171 -14.30 -26.49 16.90
CA ASN A 171 -14.19 -27.65 16.03
C ASN A 171 -12.74 -28.20 15.99
N GLU A 172 -11.73 -27.32 15.92
CA GLU A 172 -10.33 -27.74 15.96
C GLU A 172 -9.91 -28.22 17.36
N ILE A 173 -10.44 -27.64 18.44
CA ILE A 173 -10.22 -28.10 19.81
C ILE A 173 -10.73 -29.53 19.97
N GLN A 174 -11.95 -29.84 19.51
CA GLN A 174 -12.51 -31.19 19.56
C GLN A 174 -11.61 -32.23 18.87
N VAL A 175 -11.07 -31.90 17.70
CA VAL A 175 -10.14 -32.78 16.99
C VAL A 175 -8.85 -32.99 17.76
N LYS A 176 -8.28 -31.92 18.32
CA LYS A 176 -6.98 -31.99 19.00
C LYS A 176 -7.05 -32.54 20.41
N SER A 177 -8.15 -32.33 21.13
CA SER A 177 -8.35 -32.87 22.46
C SER A 177 -8.30 -34.39 22.51
N GLN A 178 -8.66 -35.07 21.41
CA GLN A 178 -8.55 -36.53 21.25
C GLN A 178 -7.12 -37.06 21.43
N ASN A 179 -6.11 -36.24 21.23
CA ASN A 179 -4.69 -36.60 21.43
C ASN A 179 -4.24 -36.52 22.88
N TYR A 180 -5.14 -36.16 23.80
CA TYR A 180 -4.85 -36.02 25.22
C TYR A 180 -5.62 -37.10 26.00
N THR A 181 -4.92 -37.82 26.88
CA THR A 181 -5.47 -38.95 27.63
C THR A 181 -6.43 -38.56 28.76
N GLN A 182 -6.47 -37.29 29.12
CA GLN A 182 -7.38 -36.79 30.16
C GLN A 182 -7.94 -35.42 29.72
N GLU A 183 -9.24 -35.21 29.94
CA GLU A 183 -9.84 -33.89 29.89
C GLU A 183 -9.21 -32.97 30.94
N LYS A 184 -8.59 -31.89 30.48
CA LYS A 184 -8.00 -30.85 31.34
C LYS A 184 -8.65 -29.52 30.99
N SER A 185 -8.69 -28.59 31.92
CA SER A 185 -9.12 -27.21 31.66
C SER A 185 -8.38 -26.57 30.49
N THR A 186 -7.15 -27.03 30.21
CA THR A 186 -6.33 -26.60 29.09
C THR A 186 -6.93 -26.98 27.73
N THR A 187 -7.64 -28.11 27.61
CA THR A 187 -8.18 -28.67 26.37
C THR A 187 -9.71 -28.48 26.25
N SER A 188 -10.36 -27.81 27.18
CA SER A 188 -11.79 -27.50 27.13
C SER A 188 -12.15 -26.58 25.93
N LEU A 189 -13.42 -26.57 25.57
CA LEU A 189 -13.95 -25.65 24.57
C LEU A 189 -13.69 -24.19 25.00
N THR A 190 -13.56 -23.30 24.00
CA THR A 190 -13.36 -21.87 24.25
C THR A 190 -14.64 -21.09 24.13
N THR A 191 -14.65 -19.86 24.65
CA THR A 191 -15.77 -18.92 24.63
C THR A 191 -15.36 -17.62 23.94
N SER A 192 -16.36 -16.78 23.59
CA SER A 192 -16.12 -15.46 23.00
C SER A 192 -15.29 -14.56 23.93
N ILE A 193 -15.50 -14.66 25.26
CA ILE A 193 -14.71 -13.92 26.25
C ILE A 193 -13.24 -14.37 26.23
N GLU A 194 -12.98 -15.66 26.16
CA GLU A 194 -11.62 -16.20 26.15
C GLU A 194 -10.89 -15.88 24.83
N ILE A 195 -11.58 -15.91 23.70
CA ILE A 195 -11.00 -15.47 22.42
C ILE A 195 -10.67 -13.97 22.44
N LYS A 196 -11.55 -13.12 23.00
CA LYS A 196 -11.26 -11.68 23.21
C LYS A 196 -10.04 -11.50 24.13
N ALA A 197 -9.93 -12.27 25.21
CA ALA A 197 -8.78 -12.24 26.12
C ALA A 197 -7.48 -12.66 25.39
N LEU A 198 -7.53 -13.71 24.57
CA LEU A 198 -6.39 -14.13 23.75
C LEU A 198 -5.93 -13.03 22.77
N ILE A 199 -6.87 -12.40 22.07
CA ILE A 199 -6.58 -11.26 21.18
C ILE A 199 -5.98 -10.10 21.99
N GLY A 200 -6.56 -9.79 23.15
CA GLY A 200 -6.04 -8.76 24.05
C GLY A 200 -4.59 -9.02 24.48
N LEU A 201 -4.22 -10.26 24.82
CA LEU A 201 -2.84 -10.61 25.14
C LEU A 201 -1.89 -10.46 23.95
N LEU A 202 -2.33 -10.77 22.73
CA LEU A 202 -1.52 -10.56 21.53
C LEU A 202 -1.28 -9.07 21.29
N ILE A 203 -2.31 -8.24 21.43
CA ILE A 203 -2.20 -6.77 21.30
C ILE A 203 -1.30 -6.20 22.41
N PHE A 204 -1.48 -6.66 23.66
CA PHE A 204 -0.65 -6.26 24.79
C PHE A 204 0.83 -6.60 24.57
N SER A 205 1.12 -7.80 24.04
CA SER A 205 2.49 -8.20 23.69
C SER A 205 3.11 -7.31 22.59
N ALA A 206 2.31 -6.84 21.64
CA ALA A 206 2.76 -5.92 20.61
C ALA A 206 3.04 -4.52 21.17
N ALA A 207 2.17 -4.01 22.03
CA ALA A 207 2.32 -2.71 22.68
C ALA A 207 3.60 -2.64 23.52
N LEU A 208 3.90 -3.70 24.28
CA LEU A 208 5.10 -3.82 25.10
C LEU A 208 6.35 -4.30 24.33
N LYS A 209 6.25 -4.52 23.01
CA LYS A 209 7.34 -5.10 22.18
C LYS A 209 7.80 -6.49 22.63
N ASN A 210 6.95 -7.23 23.34
CA ASN A 210 7.22 -8.57 23.86
C ASN A 210 6.84 -9.68 22.87
N ASN A 211 6.37 -9.33 21.68
CA ASN A 211 5.91 -10.27 20.65
C ASN A 211 7.01 -11.20 20.12
N HIS A 212 8.30 -10.84 20.27
CA HIS A 212 9.46 -11.64 19.88
C HIS A 212 9.91 -12.66 20.95
N LEU A 213 9.48 -12.49 22.20
CA LEU A 213 9.84 -13.39 23.31
C LEU A 213 9.22 -14.78 23.15
N SER A 214 9.89 -15.80 23.65
CA SER A 214 9.30 -17.14 23.75
C SER A 214 8.05 -17.14 24.63
N THR A 215 7.19 -18.14 24.50
CA THR A 215 5.99 -18.21 25.35
C THR A 215 6.36 -18.42 26.83
N GLN A 216 7.50 -19.03 27.13
CA GLN A 216 7.99 -19.21 28.48
C GLN A 216 8.37 -17.86 29.10
N GLU A 217 9.16 -17.07 28.43
CA GLU A 217 9.57 -15.73 28.85
C GLU A 217 8.37 -14.79 28.97
N LEU A 218 7.41 -14.86 28.02
CA LEU A 218 6.21 -14.03 28.03
C LEU A 218 5.35 -14.25 29.30
N PHE A 219 5.32 -15.48 29.83
CA PHE A 219 4.58 -15.85 31.04
C PHE A 219 5.43 -15.86 32.31
N ASP A 220 6.66 -15.41 32.24
CA ASP A 220 7.51 -15.17 33.43
C ASP A 220 7.14 -13.80 34.01
N VAL A 221 6.64 -13.85 35.25
CA VAL A 221 6.19 -12.66 35.99
C VAL A 221 7.34 -11.67 36.23
N ASN A 222 8.56 -12.17 36.40
CA ASN A 222 9.72 -11.33 36.66
C ASN A 222 10.18 -10.56 35.39
N LEU A 223 9.91 -11.12 34.21
CA LEU A 223 10.27 -10.49 32.91
C LEU A 223 9.15 -9.61 32.32
N CYS A 224 7.91 -10.08 32.36
CA CYS A 224 6.79 -9.46 31.64
C CYS A 224 5.62 -9.05 32.54
N GLY A 225 5.78 -9.11 33.86
CA GLY A 225 4.72 -8.80 34.82
C GLY A 225 3.63 -9.89 34.94
N SER A 226 2.64 -9.64 35.74
CA SER A 226 1.61 -10.64 36.08
C SER A 226 0.46 -10.75 35.06
N THR A 227 0.28 -9.78 34.16
CA THR A 227 -0.90 -9.66 33.30
C THR A 227 -1.18 -10.91 32.45
N TYR A 228 -0.15 -11.48 31.82
CA TYR A 228 -0.31 -12.71 31.02
C TYR A 228 -0.82 -13.87 31.86
N LYS A 229 -0.19 -14.11 33.03
CA LYS A 229 -0.52 -15.21 33.90
C LYS A 229 -1.88 -15.02 34.61
N ALA A 230 -2.25 -13.77 34.90
CA ALA A 230 -3.55 -13.43 35.47
C ALA A 230 -4.70 -13.62 34.47
N THR A 231 -4.44 -13.46 33.17
CA THR A 231 -5.46 -13.60 32.11
C THR A 231 -5.73 -15.08 31.81
N MET A 232 -4.69 -15.89 31.59
CA MET A 232 -4.81 -17.34 31.33
C MET A 232 -3.51 -18.09 31.65
N SER A 233 -3.59 -19.42 31.74
CA SER A 233 -2.37 -20.23 31.90
C SER A 233 -1.54 -20.25 30.60
N ARG A 234 -0.21 -20.44 30.74
CA ARG A 234 0.71 -20.54 29.59
C ARG A 234 0.32 -21.70 28.66
N GLU A 235 -0.06 -22.84 29.23
CA GLU A 235 -0.45 -24.04 28.49
C GLU A 235 -1.75 -23.77 27.69
N ARG A 236 -2.72 -23.09 28.32
CA ARG A 236 -3.97 -22.70 27.63
C ARG A 236 -3.70 -21.74 26.47
N PHE A 237 -2.86 -20.75 26.67
CA PHE A 237 -2.43 -19.82 25.63
C PHE A 237 -1.81 -20.56 24.43
N LYS A 238 -0.83 -21.46 24.68
CA LYS A 238 -0.22 -22.29 23.63
C LYS A 238 -1.25 -23.13 22.89
N PHE A 239 -2.15 -23.77 23.62
CA PHE A 239 -3.18 -24.65 23.06
C PHE A 239 -4.16 -23.87 22.18
N LEU A 240 -4.66 -22.72 22.67
CA LEU A 240 -5.56 -21.85 21.91
C LEU A 240 -4.90 -21.30 20.63
N ILE A 241 -3.67 -20.80 20.70
CA ILE A 241 -2.91 -20.37 19.50
C ILE A 241 -2.83 -21.50 18.48
N ASN A 242 -2.62 -22.74 18.94
CA ASN A 242 -2.56 -23.89 18.05
C ASN A 242 -3.93 -24.29 17.48
N CYS A 243 -5.01 -24.09 18.21
CA CYS A 243 -6.37 -24.42 17.79
C CYS A 243 -7.06 -23.30 17.03
N LEU A 244 -6.58 -22.05 17.10
CA LEU A 244 -7.23 -20.88 16.51
C LEU A 244 -7.49 -21.07 15.01
N ARG A 245 -8.75 -20.89 14.60
CA ARG A 245 -9.23 -21.01 13.21
C ARG A 245 -10.20 -19.88 12.89
N PHE A 246 -10.24 -19.51 11.60
CA PHE A 246 -11.07 -18.43 11.09
C PHE A 246 -12.07 -18.94 10.03
N ASP A 247 -12.07 -20.23 9.75
CA ASP A 247 -12.95 -20.86 8.77
C ASP A 247 -13.16 -22.35 9.07
N ASP A 248 -14.13 -22.94 8.38
CA ASP A 248 -14.34 -24.38 8.38
C ASP A 248 -13.20 -25.10 7.63
N LYS A 249 -12.36 -25.80 8.40
CA LYS A 249 -11.24 -26.58 7.87
C LYS A 249 -11.70 -27.73 6.97
N THR A 250 -12.88 -28.31 7.20
CA THR A 250 -13.38 -29.48 6.46
C THR A 250 -13.69 -29.14 5.00
N THR A 251 -14.25 -27.96 4.75
CA THR A 251 -14.61 -27.47 3.40
C THR A 251 -13.50 -26.65 2.75
N ARG A 252 -12.42 -26.34 3.50
CA ARG A 252 -11.33 -25.48 3.03
C ARG A 252 -10.65 -26.01 1.77
N GLY A 253 -10.49 -27.34 1.64
CA GLY A 253 -9.88 -27.99 0.47
C GLY A 253 -10.52 -27.50 -0.82
N THR A 254 -11.82 -27.71 -0.94
CA THR A 254 -12.63 -27.32 -2.11
C THR A 254 -12.63 -25.81 -2.34
N ARG A 255 -12.82 -25.01 -1.27
CA ARG A 255 -12.83 -23.54 -1.37
C ARG A 255 -11.48 -22.98 -1.82
N LYS A 256 -10.36 -23.58 -1.42
CA LYS A 256 -9.01 -23.16 -1.80
C LYS A 256 -8.71 -23.35 -3.29
N GLU A 257 -9.44 -24.21 -4.00
CA GLU A 257 -9.28 -24.37 -5.45
C GLU A 257 -9.61 -23.09 -6.21
N THR A 258 -10.63 -22.38 -5.75
CA THR A 258 -11.09 -21.11 -6.36
C THR A 258 -10.58 -19.88 -5.64
N ASP A 259 -10.35 -19.94 -4.32
CA ASP A 259 -9.90 -18.82 -3.51
C ASP A 259 -8.72 -19.20 -2.61
N PRO A 260 -7.48 -18.81 -2.96
CA PRO A 260 -6.31 -19.03 -2.12
C PRO A 260 -6.41 -18.44 -0.71
N LEU A 261 -7.27 -17.43 -0.50
CA LEU A 261 -7.48 -16.76 0.80
C LEU A 261 -8.56 -17.46 1.65
N ALA A 262 -9.13 -18.59 1.21
CA ALA A 262 -10.26 -19.26 1.85
C ALA A 262 -10.17 -19.43 3.37
N ALA A 263 -8.94 -19.61 3.90
CA ALA A 263 -8.71 -19.81 5.34
C ALA A 263 -9.03 -18.58 6.22
N VAL A 264 -9.18 -17.40 5.62
CA VAL A 264 -9.43 -16.13 6.34
C VAL A 264 -10.41 -15.23 5.59
N ARG A 265 -10.94 -15.65 4.45
CA ARG A 265 -11.75 -14.85 3.53
C ARG A 265 -12.90 -14.12 4.25
N VAL A 266 -13.71 -14.85 4.99
CA VAL A 266 -14.90 -14.30 5.65
C VAL A 266 -14.52 -13.18 6.62
N ILE A 267 -13.56 -13.44 7.49
CA ILE A 267 -13.12 -12.46 8.49
C ILE A 267 -12.40 -11.27 7.83
N TRP A 268 -11.63 -11.54 6.76
CA TRP A 268 -10.98 -10.47 5.98
C TRP A 268 -12.00 -9.53 5.36
N ASP A 269 -13.01 -10.08 4.67
CA ASP A 269 -14.00 -9.28 3.96
C ASP A 269 -14.84 -8.47 4.95
N GLN A 270 -15.27 -9.05 6.08
CA GLN A 270 -15.96 -8.34 7.16
C GLN A 270 -15.11 -7.19 7.74
N LEU A 271 -13.81 -7.42 7.96
CA LEU A 271 -12.90 -6.37 8.43
C LEU A 271 -12.81 -5.21 7.42
N ILE A 272 -12.65 -5.52 6.14
CA ILE A 272 -12.56 -4.49 5.09
C ILE A 272 -13.89 -3.73 4.96
N ASP A 273 -15.03 -4.41 5.04
CA ASP A 273 -16.33 -3.76 5.03
C ASP A 273 -16.51 -2.83 6.24
N ASN A 274 -16.06 -3.24 7.42
CA ASN A 274 -16.04 -2.36 8.60
C ASN A 274 -15.15 -1.13 8.39
N CYS A 275 -13.95 -1.30 7.79
CA CYS A 275 -13.09 -0.18 7.45
C CYS A 275 -13.76 0.82 6.50
N ARG A 276 -14.49 0.35 5.49
CA ARG A 276 -15.25 1.17 4.54
C ARG A 276 -16.43 1.89 5.20
N ASN A 277 -17.11 1.18 6.10
CA ASN A 277 -18.38 1.64 6.68
C ASN A 277 -18.21 2.67 7.78
N TYR A 278 -17.14 2.60 8.56
CA TYR A 278 -16.98 3.43 9.76
C TYR A 278 -16.10 4.67 9.56
N TYR A 279 -15.60 4.89 8.34
CA TYR A 279 -14.73 6.03 8.08
C TYR A 279 -15.12 6.78 6.80
N LYS A 280 -15.14 8.10 6.87
CA LYS A 280 -15.33 9.02 5.75
C LYS A 280 -13.95 9.51 5.30
N ALA A 281 -13.52 9.10 4.11
CA ALA A 281 -12.26 9.54 3.53
C ALA A 281 -12.29 11.02 3.13
N GLY A 282 -11.16 11.71 3.32
CA GLY A 282 -10.93 13.08 2.87
C GLY A 282 -10.84 13.22 1.35
N SER A 283 -10.35 14.38 0.91
CA SER A 283 -10.21 14.72 -0.51
C SER A 283 -9.06 14.00 -1.20
N TYR A 284 -8.06 13.53 -0.47
CA TYR A 284 -6.84 12.94 -0.99
C TYR A 284 -6.65 11.52 -0.47
N ILE A 285 -6.48 10.57 -1.38
CA ILE A 285 -6.24 9.17 -1.06
C ILE A 285 -4.97 8.69 -1.73
N THR A 286 -4.31 7.71 -1.12
CA THR A 286 -3.08 7.09 -1.62
C THR A 286 -3.33 5.63 -1.89
N ILE A 287 -2.87 5.14 -3.04
CA ILE A 287 -2.85 3.71 -3.37
C ILE A 287 -1.41 3.26 -3.50
N ASP A 288 -1.06 2.22 -2.74
CA ASP A 288 0.27 1.59 -2.81
C ASP A 288 0.20 0.14 -2.30
N GLU A 289 1.34 -0.57 -2.33
CA GLU A 289 1.45 -1.93 -1.82
C GLU A 289 2.17 -2.03 -0.47
N GLN A 290 1.59 -2.80 0.43
CA GLN A 290 2.25 -3.31 1.64
C GLN A 290 2.82 -4.72 1.36
N LEU A 291 4.03 -5.00 1.85
CA LEU A 291 4.56 -6.36 1.94
C LEU A 291 4.50 -6.83 3.39
N LEU A 292 3.43 -7.52 3.75
CA LEU A 292 3.26 -8.07 5.08
C LEU A 292 4.20 -9.26 5.29
N ALA A 293 5.16 -9.10 6.20
CA ALA A 293 6.21 -10.10 6.47
C ALA A 293 5.62 -11.48 6.78
N PHE A 294 5.99 -12.48 5.98
CA PHE A 294 5.55 -13.86 6.18
C PHE A 294 6.53 -14.87 5.59
N ARG A 295 6.98 -15.84 6.40
CA ARG A 295 7.91 -16.90 5.97
C ARG A 295 7.28 -18.29 5.95
N GLY A 296 6.01 -18.44 6.34
CA GLY A 296 5.28 -19.71 6.29
C GLY A 296 4.95 -20.17 4.87
N ARG A 297 4.40 -21.37 4.74
CA ARG A 297 3.93 -21.91 3.46
C ARG A 297 2.68 -21.17 2.99
N CYS A 298 2.74 -20.52 1.81
CA CYS A 298 1.63 -19.82 1.21
C CYS A 298 1.83 -19.74 -0.31
N PRO A 299 0.84 -20.16 -1.14
CA PRO A 299 1.00 -20.22 -2.60
C PRO A 299 1.12 -18.84 -3.27
N PHE A 300 0.71 -17.77 -2.61
CA PHE A 300 0.82 -16.40 -3.09
C PHE A 300 1.81 -15.53 -2.29
N ARG A 301 2.72 -16.18 -1.55
CA ARG A 301 3.83 -15.48 -0.90
C ARG A 301 4.78 -14.94 -1.96
N MET A 302 5.17 -13.67 -1.83
CA MET A 302 6.05 -12.97 -2.75
C MET A 302 7.45 -12.77 -2.15
N TYR A 303 8.44 -12.67 -3.04
CA TYR A 303 9.77 -12.20 -2.73
C TYR A 303 9.99 -10.86 -3.40
N ILE A 304 10.24 -9.80 -2.63
CA ILE A 304 10.51 -8.44 -3.11
C ILE A 304 11.83 -7.99 -2.48
N PRO A 305 12.95 -8.02 -3.21
CA PRO A 305 14.29 -7.82 -2.65
C PRO A 305 14.51 -6.44 -2.02
N ASN A 306 13.79 -5.43 -2.50
CA ASN A 306 13.91 -4.03 -2.05
C ASN A 306 13.05 -3.70 -0.82
N LYS A 307 12.19 -4.61 -0.35
CA LYS A 307 11.41 -4.42 0.88
C LYS A 307 12.15 -5.02 2.08
N PRO A 308 12.05 -4.41 3.28
CA PRO A 308 12.79 -4.88 4.46
C PRO A 308 12.57 -6.36 4.79
N ALA A 309 11.34 -6.81 4.70
CA ALA A 309 10.98 -8.19 5.01
C ALA A 309 11.37 -9.21 3.93
N LYS A 310 11.68 -8.76 2.70
CA LYS A 310 11.96 -9.55 1.48
C LYS A 310 10.89 -10.58 1.12
N TYR A 311 10.41 -11.39 2.07
CA TYR A 311 9.34 -12.39 1.89
C TYR A 311 8.08 -11.97 2.62
N GLY A 312 6.96 -12.01 1.93
CA GLY A 312 5.69 -11.61 2.54
C GLY A 312 4.49 -11.82 1.62
N LEU A 313 3.34 -11.35 2.08
CA LEU A 313 2.13 -11.25 1.28
C LEU A 313 1.99 -9.81 0.80
N LYS A 314 1.87 -9.65 -0.50
CA LYS A 314 1.60 -8.35 -1.12
C LYS A 314 0.12 -8.02 -0.96
N ILE A 315 -0.17 -6.88 -0.36
CA ILE A 315 -1.52 -6.35 -0.19
C ILE A 315 -1.54 -4.98 -0.85
N VAL A 316 -2.49 -4.76 -1.76
CA VAL A 316 -2.73 -3.43 -2.32
C VAL A 316 -3.72 -2.72 -1.41
N ILE A 317 -3.38 -1.51 -1.00
CA ILE A 317 -4.09 -0.76 0.04
C ILE A 317 -4.46 0.63 -0.48
N VAL A 318 -5.64 1.10 -0.10
CA VAL A 318 -6.09 2.48 -0.23
C VAL A 318 -6.12 3.12 1.14
N CYS A 319 -5.32 4.16 1.35
CA CYS A 319 -5.33 4.96 2.57
C CYS A 319 -5.81 6.38 2.32
N ASP A 320 -6.41 6.99 3.32
CA ASP A 320 -6.53 8.45 3.42
C ASP A 320 -5.13 9.06 3.54
N SER A 321 -4.79 10.01 2.65
CA SER A 321 -3.44 10.59 2.64
C SER A 321 -3.14 11.46 3.87
N GLY A 322 -4.16 12.04 4.50
CA GLY A 322 -4.03 12.87 5.70
C GLY A 322 -3.88 12.03 6.96
N THR A 323 -4.87 11.19 7.24
CA THR A 323 -4.94 10.42 8.49
C THR A 323 -4.18 9.09 8.43
N LYS A 324 -3.81 8.60 7.25
CA LYS A 324 -3.19 7.28 7.03
C LYS A 324 -4.13 6.09 7.34
N TYR A 325 -5.43 6.37 7.48
CA TYR A 325 -6.43 5.34 7.71
C TYR A 325 -6.58 4.43 6.49
N MET A 326 -6.57 3.11 6.69
CA MET A 326 -6.83 2.12 5.65
C MET A 326 -8.34 2.08 5.35
N ILE A 327 -8.71 2.51 4.14
CA ILE A 327 -10.10 2.53 3.68
C ILE A 327 -10.49 1.18 3.07
N ASP A 328 -9.58 0.64 2.27
CA ASP A 328 -9.81 -0.59 1.52
C ASP A 328 -8.50 -1.32 1.27
N ALA A 329 -8.53 -2.65 1.19
CA ALA A 329 -7.35 -3.45 0.89
C ALA A 329 -7.70 -4.77 0.22
N SER A 330 -6.83 -5.23 -0.68
CA SER A 330 -6.98 -6.53 -1.35
C SER A 330 -5.64 -7.25 -1.46
N PRO A 331 -5.54 -8.50 -0.98
CA PRO A 331 -4.34 -9.31 -1.16
C PRO A 331 -4.12 -9.68 -2.64
N TYR A 332 -2.87 -9.65 -3.08
CA TYR A 332 -2.46 -10.18 -4.36
C TYR A 332 -2.36 -11.71 -4.29
N LEU A 333 -3.17 -12.41 -5.03
CA LEU A 333 -3.30 -13.87 -5.00
C LEU A 333 -2.49 -14.57 -6.11
N GLY A 334 -1.49 -13.89 -6.68
CA GLY A 334 -0.69 -14.41 -7.78
C GLY A 334 -1.51 -14.54 -9.07
N LYS A 335 -1.22 -15.56 -9.89
CA LYS A 335 -1.89 -15.83 -11.16
C LYS A 335 -3.40 -16.11 -11.03
N LYS A 336 -3.88 -16.41 -9.82
CA LYS A 336 -5.31 -16.62 -9.54
C LYS A 336 -6.09 -15.34 -9.31
N THR A 337 -5.45 -14.18 -9.32
CA THR A 337 -6.15 -12.89 -9.25
C THR A 337 -6.95 -12.69 -10.54
N ARG A 338 -8.28 -12.67 -10.41
CA ARG A 338 -9.19 -12.44 -11.54
C ARG A 338 -9.29 -10.94 -11.80
N THR A 339 -9.00 -10.52 -13.04
CA THR A 339 -8.95 -9.09 -13.41
C THR A 339 -9.92 -8.73 -14.54
N ASP A 340 -10.76 -9.67 -14.98
CA ASP A 340 -11.72 -9.51 -16.08
C ASP A 340 -11.06 -8.87 -17.32
N SER A 341 -9.87 -9.38 -17.67
CA SER A 341 -9.03 -8.93 -18.79
C SER A 341 -8.46 -7.49 -18.65
N MET A 342 -8.62 -6.84 -17.51
CA MET A 342 -7.97 -5.57 -17.23
C MET A 342 -6.50 -5.76 -16.83
N PRO A 343 -5.61 -4.81 -17.12
CA PRO A 343 -4.28 -4.79 -16.52
C PRO A 343 -4.38 -4.80 -14.99
N LEU A 344 -3.54 -5.62 -14.34
CA LEU A 344 -3.64 -5.88 -12.90
C LEU A 344 -3.64 -4.61 -12.05
N ALA A 345 -2.78 -3.66 -12.35
CA ALA A 345 -2.69 -2.39 -11.63
C ALA A 345 -3.98 -1.55 -11.78
N GLU A 346 -4.53 -1.48 -13.00
CA GLU A 346 -5.79 -0.80 -13.29
C GLU A 346 -6.97 -1.46 -12.55
N TYR A 347 -7.01 -2.79 -12.51
CA TYR A 347 -8.00 -3.56 -11.76
C TYR A 347 -8.00 -3.14 -10.29
N TYR A 348 -6.85 -3.14 -9.61
CA TYR A 348 -6.79 -2.77 -8.20
C TYR A 348 -7.24 -1.33 -7.96
N VAL A 349 -6.79 -0.38 -8.77
CA VAL A 349 -7.22 1.02 -8.62
C VAL A 349 -8.74 1.13 -8.75
N LYS A 350 -9.34 0.56 -9.78
CA LYS A 350 -10.78 0.65 -10.05
C LYS A 350 -11.63 -0.09 -9.02
N THR A 351 -11.16 -1.23 -8.53
CA THR A 351 -11.89 -2.06 -7.55
C THR A 351 -11.84 -1.44 -6.16
N LEU A 352 -10.65 -1.09 -5.67
CA LEU A 352 -10.47 -0.59 -4.31
C LEU A 352 -11.02 0.84 -4.10
N THR A 353 -11.29 1.57 -5.19
CA THR A 353 -11.90 2.92 -5.07
C THR A 353 -13.41 2.91 -5.32
N THR A 354 -14.05 1.75 -5.42
CA THR A 354 -15.47 1.63 -5.77
C THR A 354 -16.38 2.44 -4.83
N THR A 355 -16.15 2.39 -3.52
CA THR A 355 -16.95 3.10 -2.51
C THR A 355 -16.67 4.60 -2.46
N LEU A 356 -15.62 5.06 -3.15
CA LEU A 356 -15.17 6.47 -3.13
C LEU A 356 -15.53 7.24 -4.39
N ARG A 357 -16.18 6.60 -5.36
CA ARG A 357 -16.54 7.18 -6.67
C ARG A 357 -17.45 8.40 -6.55
N GLY A 358 -17.41 9.26 -7.55
CA GLY A 358 -18.34 10.39 -7.70
C GLY A 358 -18.07 11.60 -6.82
N ALA A 359 -17.10 11.57 -5.92
CA ALA A 359 -16.84 12.64 -4.96
C ALA A 359 -15.67 13.57 -5.32
N ASN A 360 -15.18 13.51 -6.56
CA ASN A 360 -14.08 14.34 -7.08
C ASN A 360 -12.80 14.32 -6.23
N ARG A 361 -12.47 13.17 -5.62
CA ARG A 361 -11.24 12.98 -4.85
C ARG A 361 -10.02 12.93 -5.76
N ASN A 362 -8.84 13.16 -5.19
CA ASN A 362 -7.58 12.89 -5.85
C ASN A 362 -7.00 11.56 -5.38
N ILE A 363 -6.42 10.80 -6.32
CA ILE A 363 -5.67 9.57 -6.06
C ILE A 363 -4.20 9.83 -6.32
N THR A 364 -3.35 9.61 -5.31
CA THR A 364 -1.90 9.60 -5.46
C THR A 364 -1.42 8.16 -5.53
N MET A 365 -0.59 7.84 -6.53
CA MET A 365 -0.09 6.49 -6.77
C MET A 365 1.31 6.48 -7.40
N ASP A 366 2.01 5.35 -7.27
CA ASP A 366 3.33 5.17 -7.86
C ASP A 366 3.28 4.78 -9.35
N ASN A 367 4.44 4.49 -9.92
CA ASN A 367 4.59 4.18 -11.34
C ASN A 367 4.06 2.80 -11.75
N TRP A 368 3.82 1.90 -10.80
CA TRP A 368 3.24 0.58 -11.08
C TRP A 368 1.75 0.71 -11.42
N PHE A 369 1.05 1.60 -10.75
CA PHE A 369 -0.38 1.84 -10.96
C PHE A 369 -0.66 2.82 -12.11
N SER A 370 0.23 3.82 -12.31
CA SER A 370 -0.05 4.97 -13.15
C SER A 370 0.06 4.68 -14.66
N SER A 371 -0.93 5.12 -15.42
CA SER A 371 -0.90 5.16 -16.88
C SER A 371 -1.73 6.31 -17.44
N VAL A 372 -1.43 6.74 -18.67
CA VAL A 372 -2.19 7.80 -19.36
C VAL A 372 -3.64 7.35 -19.59
N LYS A 373 -3.84 6.10 -19.99
CA LYS A 373 -5.18 5.53 -20.19
C LYS A 373 -5.99 5.53 -18.89
N LEU A 374 -5.40 5.05 -17.78
CA LEU A 374 -6.07 5.06 -16.48
C LEU A 374 -6.42 6.48 -16.02
N ALA A 375 -5.56 7.46 -16.30
CA ALA A 375 -5.83 8.86 -16.00
C ALA A 375 -7.08 9.39 -16.73
N ASP A 376 -7.25 9.01 -18.01
CA ASP A 376 -8.44 9.34 -18.78
C ASP A 376 -9.70 8.65 -18.21
N ASP A 377 -9.61 7.36 -17.91
CA ASP A 377 -10.72 6.58 -17.36
C ASP A 377 -11.20 7.13 -16.02
N LEU A 378 -10.26 7.49 -15.13
CA LEU A 378 -10.57 7.98 -13.78
C LEU A 378 -11.29 9.33 -13.79
N LEU A 379 -11.09 10.17 -14.80
CA LEU A 379 -11.80 11.44 -14.92
C LEU A 379 -13.27 11.28 -15.29
N GLN A 380 -13.65 10.17 -15.92
CA GLN A 380 -15.00 9.93 -16.43
C GLN A 380 -15.95 9.35 -15.33
N ASP A 381 -17.23 9.41 -15.61
CA ASP A 381 -18.23 8.67 -14.84
C ASP A 381 -17.96 7.14 -14.99
N PRO A 382 -18.16 6.38 -13.95
CA PRO A 382 -18.66 6.70 -12.61
C PRO A 382 -17.55 7.14 -11.63
N TYR A 383 -16.30 7.20 -12.05
CA TYR A 383 -15.15 7.39 -11.15
C TYR A 383 -15.08 8.81 -10.60
N LYS A 384 -14.95 9.81 -11.46
CA LYS A 384 -14.79 11.24 -11.11
C LYS A 384 -13.60 11.48 -10.18
N PHE A 385 -12.47 10.85 -10.44
CA PHE A 385 -11.23 11.08 -9.71
C PHE A 385 -10.27 11.92 -10.53
N THR A 386 -9.56 12.81 -9.87
CA THR A 386 -8.27 13.28 -10.37
C THR A 386 -7.16 12.35 -9.86
N MET A 387 -6.02 12.35 -10.54
CA MET A 387 -4.85 11.60 -10.09
C MET A 387 -3.57 12.40 -10.17
N VAL A 388 -2.61 12.07 -9.31
CA VAL A 388 -1.21 12.46 -9.41
C VAL A 388 -0.35 11.22 -9.20
N GLY A 389 0.54 10.92 -10.15
CA GLY A 389 1.36 9.71 -10.03
C GLY A 389 2.63 9.78 -10.87
N THR A 390 3.65 9.02 -10.47
CA THR A 390 4.85 8.84 -11.28
C THR A 390 4.56 7.92 -12.45
N LEU A 391 5.28 8.09 -13.57
CA LEU A 391 5.19 7.21 -14.72
C LEU A 391 6.51 6.47 -14.96
N ARG A 392 6.44 5.21 -15.37
CA ARG A 392 7.60 4.47 -15.87
C ARG A 392 8.07 5.10 -17.17
N LYS A 393 9.40 5.26 -17.33
CA LYS A 393 10.02 5.93 -18.50
C LYS A 393 9.81 5.17 -19.81
N ASN A 394 9.50 3.89 -19.77
CA ASN A 394 9.23 3.07 -20.95
C ASN A 394 7.83 3.26 -21.55
N LYS A 395 6.94 4.01 -20.90
CA LYS A 395 5.60 4.30 -21.44
C LYS A 395 5.70 5.04 -22.79
N ARG A 396 4.99 4.50 -23.79
CA ARG A 396 5.08 4.96 -25.19
C ARG A 396 4.43 6.32 -25.43
N GLU A 397 3.58 6.76 -24.53
CA GLU A 397 2.91 8.07 -24.55
C GLU A 397 3.86 9.22 -24.21
N ILE A 398 5.00 8.94 -23.55
CA ILE A 398 5.94 9.97 -23.10
C ILE A 398 6.80 10.43 -24.27
N PRO A 399 6.85 11.76 -24.58
CA PRO A 399 7.75 12.30 -25.59
C PRO A 399 9.22 12.11 -25.19
N SER A 400 10.09 11.82 -26.15
CA SER A 400 11.53 11.61 -25.90
C SER A 400 12.21 12.83 -25.26
N GLN A 401 11.76 14.04 -25.58
CA GLN A 401 12.24 15.29 -25.00
C GLN A 401 12.02 15.37 -23.46
N MET A 402 10.96 14.73 -22.96
CA MET A 402 10.65 14.67 -21.53
C MET A 402 11.55 13.65 -20.79
N LEU A 403 12.08 12.68 -21.50
CA LEU A 403 12.96 11.64 -20.93
C LEU A 403 14.44 12.08 -20.85
N SER A 404 14.85 13.01 -21.72
CA SER A 404 16.24 13.47 -21.81
C SER A 404 16.65 14.23 -20.56
N THR A 405 17.82 13.88 -20.02
CA THR A 405 18.52 14.61 -18.94
C THR A 405 19.71 15.42 -19.46
N GLN A 406 19.98 15.33 -20.76
CA GLN A 406 21.09 16.03 -21.40
C GLN A 406 20.91 17.56 -21.29
N ASN A 407 21.95 18.25 -20.88
CA ASN A 407 21.97 19.72 -20.67
C ASN A 407 20.92 20.22 -19.67
N ARG A 408 20.53 19.36 -18.70
CA ARG A 408 19.62 19.75 -17.63
C ARG A 408 20.33 19.78 -16.28
N GLN A 409 20.03 20.80 -15.48
CA GLN A 409 20.55 20.94 -14.11
C GLN A 409 19.55 20.40 -13.08
N PRO A 410 20.03 20.04 -11.86
CA PRO A 410 19.14 19.80 -10.74
C PRO A 410 18.20 21.00 -10.52
N GLY A 411 16.92 20.71 -10.33
CA GLY A 411 15.86 21.72 -10.25
C GLY A 411 15.11 21.99 -11.56
N ASP A 412 15.67 21.60 -12.71
CA ASP A 412 15.00 21.83 -13.99
C ASP A 412 13.67 21.08 -14.09
N ALA A 413 12.64 21.80 -14.52
CA ALA A 413 11.30 21.28 -14.79
C ALA A 413 10.89 21.53 -16.24
N ARG A 414 10.33 20.53 -16.89
CA ARG A 414 9.70 20.64 -18.21
C ARG A 414 8.28 20.13 -18.17
N TYR A 415 7.39 20.85 -18.82
CA TYR A 415 5.96 20.50 -18.84
C TYR A 415 5.51 20.24 -20.28
N CYS A 416 4.54 19.34 -20.41
CA CYS A 416 3.69 19.28 -21.57
C CYS A 416 2.27 18.90 -21.17
N PHE A 417 1.32 19.23 -22.04
CA PHE A 417 -0.10 19.26 -21.72
C PHE A 417 -0.90 18.50 -22.76
N ASP A 418 -1.92 17.79 -22.33
CA ASP A 418 -2.91 17.17 -23.19
C ASP A 418 -4.28 17.27 -22.54
N LYS A 419 -5.22 18.01 -23.18
CA LYS A 419 -6.57 18.24 -22.67
C LYS A 419 -6.54 18.52 -21.14
N GLU A 420 -6.82 17.49 -20.38
CA GLU A 420 -6.94 17.55 -18.92
C GLU A 420 -5.73 16.97 -18.19
N LYS A 421 -4.64 16.64 -18.89
CA LYS A 421 -3.45 16.05 -18.31
C LYS A 421 -2.25 16.99 -18.39
N THR A 422 -1.48 17.01 -17.32
CA THR A 422 -0.18 17.69 -17.27
C THR A 422 0.88 16.64 -17.00
N LEU A 423 1.87 16.57 -17.88
CA LEU A 423 3.05 15.73 -17.73
C LEU A 423 4.23 16.60 -17.33
N LEU A 424 4.88 16.28 -16.23
CA LEU A 424 6.06 16.96 -15.71
C LEU A 424 7.27 16.03 -15.80
N SER A 425 8.38 16.55 -16.32
CA SER A 425 9.71 15.96 -16.21
C SER A 425 10.57 16.84 -15.30
N TYR A 426 10.88 16.37 -14.12
CA TYR A 426 11.67 17.08 -13.10
C TYR A 426 13.01 16.38 -12.85
N VAL A 427 14.11 17.15 -12.75
CA VAL A 427 15.45 16.64 -12.47
C VAL A 427 15.81 16.93 -11.00
N PRO A 428 15.60 15.98 -10.06
CA PRO A 428 15.94 16.20 -8.65
C PRO A 428 17.44 16.21 -8.38
N ARG A 429 18.24 15.52 -9.22
CA ARG A 429 19.73 15.46 -9.14
C ARG A 429 20.30 15.11 -10.52
N LYS A 430 21.60 15.36 -10.71
CA LYS A 430 22.33 15.13 -11.95
C LYS A 430 22.03 13.75 -12.53
N ASN A 431 21.70 13.68 -13.80
CA ASN A 431 21.41 12.47 -14.57
C ASN A 431 20.19 11.65 -14.10
N LYS A 432 19.37 12.16 -13.20
CA LYS A 432 18.11 11.52 -12.79
C LYS A 432 16.94 12.45 -13.05
N ASN A 433 15.93 11.98 -13.76
CA ASN A 433 14.65 12.67 -13.89
C ASN A 433 13.51 11.79 -13.36
N VAL A 434 12.48 12.46 -12.89
CA VAL A 434 11.20 11.87 -12.46
C VAL A 434 10.13 12.37 -13.44
N ILE A 435 9.27 11.46 -13.89
CA ILE A 435 8.14 11.80 -14.75
C ILE A 435 6.87 11.69 -13.91
N LEU A 436 6.14 12.79 -13.77
CA LEU A 436 4.84 12.82 -13.12
C LEU A 436 3.73 13.10 -14.13
N LEU A 437 2.60 12.42 -13.94
CA LEU A 437 1.35 12.68 -14.62
C LEU A 437 0.34 13.21 -13.60
N SER A 438 -0.36 14.28 -13.95
CA SER A 438 -1.45 14.83 -13.13
C SER A 438 -2.65 15.18 -13.99
N THR A 439 -3.83 14.82 -13.50
CA THR A 439 -5.11 15.32 -14.00
C THR A 439 -5.70 16.39 -13.07
N MET A 440 -5.01 16.72 -11.99
CA MET A 440 -5.44 17.72 -11.01
C MET A 440 -4.83 19.09 -11.24
N HIS A 441 -3.54 19.14 -11.63
CA HIS A 441 -2.81 20.37 -11.88
C HIS A 441 -3.00 20.81 -13.33
N SER A 442 -3.31 22.09 -13.54
CA SER A 442 -3.48 22.69 -14.85
C SER A 442 -2.54 23.88 -15.00
N GLY A 443 -1.48 23.73 -15.78
CA GLY A 443 -0.52 24.79 -16.00
C GLY A 443 0.85 24.50 -15.41
N SER A 444 1.78 25.41 -15.64
CA SER A 444 3.14 25.37 -15.16
C SER A 444 3.30 26.26 -13.93
N THR A 445 2.57 25.99 -12.86
CA THR A 445 2.82 26.62 -11.57
C THR A 445 4.16 26.11 -11.05
N LEU A 446 5.17 26.98 -11.16
CA LEU A 446 6.55 26.55 -11.26
C LEU A 446 7.21 26.35 -9.91
N THR A 447 6.67 26.91 -8.84
CA THR A 447 7.37 26.78 -7.55
C THR A 447 6.41 26.99 -6.41
N SER A 448 6.40 26.04 -5.49
CA SER A 448 6.01 26.35 -4.12
C SER A 448 6.98 27.40 -3.61
N GLU A 449 6.48 28.52 -3.13
CA GLU A 449 7.28 29.61 -2.54
C GLU A 449 8.18 29.11 -1.39
N THR A 450 7.78 27.99 -0.77
CA THR A 450 8.46 27.38 0.38
C THR A 450 9.60 26.44 0.00
N THR A 451 9.50 25.67 -1.08
CA THR A 451 10.46 24.59 -1.39
C THR A 451 11.28 24.83 -2.65
N GLY A 452 10.91 25.80 -3.47
CA GLY A 452 11.52 26.01 -4.79
C GLY A 452 11.31 24.87 -5.78
N LYS A 453 10.40 23.92 -5.48
CA LYS A 453 10.07 22.76 -6.33
C LYS A 453 8.74 22.98 -7.05
N PRO A 454 8.50 22.30 -8.17
CA PRO A 454 7.18 22.28 -8.83
C PRO A 454 6.06 21.84 -7.87
N ASP A 455 4.92 22.54 -7.87
CA ASP A 455 3.76 22.21 -7.03
C ASP A 455 3.34 20.73 -7.16
N MET A 456 3.43 20.16 -8.36
CA MET A 456 3.14 18.74 -8.58
C MET A 456 4.06 17.81 -7.78
N ILE A 457 5.35 18.17 -7.62
CA ILE A 457 6.33 17.40 -6.85
C ILE A 457 6.00 17.49 -5.37
N ASP A 458 5.72 18.70 -4.87
CA ASP A 458 5.40 18.91 -3.45
C ASP A 458 4.08 18.23 -3.09
N PHE A 459 3.07 18.36 -3.93
CA PHE A 459 1.80 17.66 -3.74
C PHE A 459 1.99 16.13 -3.73
N TYR A 460 2.72 15.59 -4.70
CA TYR A 460 3.02 14.16 -4.75
C TYR A 460 3.75 13.70 -3.48
N ASN A 461 4.77 14.44 -3.04
CA ASN A 461 5.53 14.09 -1.84
C ASN A 461 4.70 14.15 -0.57
N SER A 462 3.80 15.12 -0.42
CA SER A 462 2.92 15.25 0.75
C SER A 462 1.85 14.16 0.83
N THR A 463 1.47 13.58 -0.30
CA THR A 463 0.35 12.62 -0.36
C THR A 463 0.78 11.17 -0.58
N LYS A 464 1.93 10.89 -1.20
CA LYS A 464 2.36 9.53 -1.56
C LYS A 464 2.55 8.57 -0.38
N GLY A 465 2.97 9.08 0.79
CA GLY A 465 3.37 8.27 1.95
C GLY A 465 2.19 7.72 2.78
N GLY A 466 0.95 7.76 2.27
CA GLY A 466 -0.21 7.28 3.02
C GLY A 466 -0.10 5.83 3.45
N VAL A 467 0.21 4.94 2.50
CA VAL A 467 0.36 3.50 2.73
C VAL A 467 1.69 3.16 3.42
N ASP A 468 2.80 3.82 3.06
CA ASP A 468 4.09 3.58 3.71
C ASP A 468 4.04 3.91 5.21
N THR A 469 3.40 5.02 5.59
CA THR A 469 3.22 5.37 7.01
C THR A 469 2.29 4.39 7.71
N PHE A 470 1.21 3.94 7.05
CA PHE A 470 0.36 2.88 7.57
C PHE A 470 1.15 1.57 7.80
N ASP A 471 1.99 1.15 6.85
CA ASP A 471 2.84 -0.04 6.97
C ASP A 471 3.83 0.09 8.13
N GLN A 472 4.45 1.25 8.30
CA GLN A 472 5.33 1.54 9.42
C GLN A 472 4.60 1.45 10.77
N MET A 473 3.40 2.03 10.89
CA MET A 473 2.58 1.91 12.10
C MET A 473 2.22 0.45 12.38
N CYS A 474 1.88 -0.31 11.35
CA CYS A 474 1.65 -1.75 11.45
C CYS A 474 2.90 -2.49 11.96
N GLY A 475 4.07 -2.18 11.44
CA GLY A 475 5.34 -2.76 11.89
C GLY A 475 5.63 -2.47 13.37
N ASN A 476 5.36 -1.24 13.79
CA ASN A 476 5.59 -0.80 15.16
C ASN A 476 4.72 -1.51 16.20
N MET A 477 3.54 -1.98 15.82
CA MET A 477 2.57 -2.63 16.72
C MET A 477 2.31 -4.08 16.30
N SER A 478 3.35 -4.79 15.84
CA SER A 478 3.20 -6.14 15.33
C SER A 478 2.78 -7.16 16.38
N THR A 479 1.64 -7.80 16.19
CA THR A 479 1.19 -8.96 16.98
C THR A 479 1.80 -10.27 16.50
N SER A 480 2.68 -10.24 15.50
CA SER A 480 3.30 -11.43 14.93
C SER A 480 4.18 -12.13 15.95
N ARG A 481 4.05 -13.46 16.05
CA ARG A 481 4.92 -14.32 16.85
C ARG A 481 5.59 -15.33 15.91
N LYS A 482 6.69 -15.97 16.35
CA LYS A 482 7.32 -17.08 15.62
C LYS A 482 6.30 -18.23 15.46
N ASN A 483 5.40 -18.11 14.47
CA ASN A 483 4.37 -19.10 14.17
C ASN A 483 4.27 -19.27 12.65
N LYS A 484 4.20 -20.52 12.18
CA LYS A 484 4.08 -20.85 10.76
C LYS A 484 2.65 -20.69 10.20
N LYS A 485 1.67 -20.26 11.01
CA LYS A 485 0.27 -20.13 10.62
C LYS A 485 -0.04 -18.73 10.10
N VAL A 486 -0.41 -18.64 8.83
CA VAL A 486 -0.69 -17.42 8.07
C VAL A 486 -1.82 -16.58 8.66
N ALA A 487 -2.88 -17.23 9.10
CA ALA A 487 -4.17 -16.60 9.31
C ALA A 487 -4.22 -15.57 10.45
N ILE A 488 -3.54 -15.87 11.57
CA ILE A 488 -3.61 -15.04 12.78
C ILE A 488 -2.95 -13.68 12.57
N VAL A 489 -1.83 -13.68 11.86
CA VAL A 489 -0.99 -12.49 11.71
C VAL A 489 -1.70 -11.42 10.88
N HIS A 490 -2.47 -11.81 9.86
CA HIS A 490 -3.02 -10.87 8.87
C HIS A 490 -4.27 -10.15 9.32
N VAL A 491 -5.22 -10.88 9.90
CA VAL A 491 -6.49 -10.28 10.31
C VAL A 491 -6.28 -9.35 11.49
N LEU A 492 -5.53 -9.80 12.50
CA LEU A 492 -5.30 -9.00 13.71
C LEU A 492 -4.37 -7.82 13.47
N TRP A 493 -3.39 -7.95 12.58
CA TRP A 493 -2.46 -6.87 12.25
C TRP A 493 -3.16 -5.65 11.66
N ASN A 494 -3.93 -5.83 10.59
CA ASN A 494 -4.60 -4.70 9.93
C ASN A 494 -5.76 -4.15 10.80
N ALA A 495 -6.48 -5.01 11.50
CA ALA A 495 -7.55 -4.60 12.41
C ALA A 495 -7.04 -3.68 13.52
N GLN A 496 -5.93 -4.02 14.16
CA GLN A 496 -5.36 -3.25 15.25
C GLN A 496 -5.03 -1.81 14.86
N HIS A 497 -4.56 -1.58 13.62
CA HIS A 497 -4.19 -0.26 13.15
C HIS A 497 -5.37 0.60 12.73
N CYS A 498 -6.37 0.00 12.10
CA CYS A 498 -7.63 0.68 11.86
C CYS A 498 -8.26 1.14 13.17
N VAL A 499 -8.25 0.26 14.18
CA VAL A 499 -8.75 0.57 15.54
C VAL A 499 -7.95 1.70 16.18
N HIS A 500 -6.63 1.58 16.25
CA HIS A 500 -5.77 2.60 16.86
C HIS A 500 -5.96 3.96 16.20
N LYS A 501 -5.98 4.00 14.86
CA LYS A 501 -6.13 5.25 14.12
C LYS A 501 -7.52 5.86 14.27
N CYS A 502 -8.57 5.06 14.19
CA CYS A 502 -9.95 5.53 14.45
C CYS A 502 -10.08 6.11 15.86
N ILE A 503 -9.50 5.44 16.85
CA ILE A 503 -9.52 5.91 18.25
C ILE A 503 -8.73 7.22 18.39
N CYS A 504 -7.53 7.32 17.83
CA CYS A 504 -6.74 8.55 17.88
C CYS A 504 -7.44 9.72 17.19
N ASP A 505 -8.08 9.48 16.05
CA ASP A 505 -8.80 10.53 15.33
C ASP A 505 -10.12 10.92 16.04
N LEU A 506 -10.77 9.97 16.74
CA LEU A 506 -11.90 10.27 17.64
C LEU A 506 -11.47 11.16 18.79
N TYR A 507 -10.38 10.83 19.49
CA TYR A 507 -9.90 11.66 20.60
C TYR A 507 -9.46 13.06 20.18
N LYS A 508 -8.85 13.21 18.98
CA LYS A 508 -8.50 14.55 18.45
C LYS A 508 -9.69 15.43 18.09
N GLN A 509 -10.85 14.83 17.90
CA GLN A 509 -12.09 15.57 17.59
C GLN A 509 -12.82 16.05 18.84
N TYR A 510 -12.51 15.47 20.01
CA TYR A 510 -13.13 15.78 21.30
C TYR A 510 -12.16 16.44 22.30
N ALA A 511 -10.87 16.60 21.96
CA ALA A 511 -9.90 17.43 22.68
C ALA A 511 -9.80 18.82 21.99
#